data_af48d64eceb839a016abdd8d1190dc96
#
_entry.id   af48d64eceb839a016abdd8d1190dc96
#
_cell.length_a   1.000
_cell.length_b   1.000
_cell.length_c   1.000
_cell.angle_alpha   90.00
_cell.angle_beta   90.00
_cell.angle_gamma   90.00
#
_symmetry.space_group_name_H-M   'P 1'
#
loop_
_entity.id
_entity.type
_entity.pdbx_description
1 polymer ?
#
loop_
_entity_poly.entity_id
_entity_poly.type
_entity_poly.pdbx_seq_one_letter_code
_entity_poly.pdbx_strand_id
1 'polypeptide(L)'
;LTRVKELNDNGINVCFAQDSMSDPWYPLGNGNMMMILDHGIHIAQMMSPEEIVNDLDLVTTNGAITMNITDHYGIEEGKPANFIVLDAKSEFEAICERAGIVASVRNGEFLFRKVPAQVTGAIDLLK
;
A
#
# COMPACT_ATOMS: atom_id res chain seq x y z
N LEU A 1 -2.27 -17.69 13.33
CA LEU A 1 -1.95 -16.77 12.24
C LEU A 1 -2.25 -17.42 10.91
N THR A 2 -2.78 -16.64 9.96
CA THR A 2 -3.00 -17.10 8.58
C THR A 2 -1.66 -17.40 7.92
N ARG A 3 -1.57 -18.50 7.22
CA ARG A 3 -0.35 -18.95 6.51
C ARG A 3 -0.30 -18.29 5.13
N VAL A 4 -0.13 -16.97 5.09
CA VAL A 4 -0.22 -16.14 3.88
C VAL A 4 0.70 -16.63 2.77
N LYS A 5 1.98 -16.84 3.08
CA LYS A 5 2.98 -17.30 2.11
C LYS A 5 2.57 -18.62 1.46
N GLU A 6 2.19 -19.60 2.27
CA GLU A 6 1.79 -20.90 1.73
C GLU A 6 0.52 -20.84 0.88
N LEU A 7 -0.42 -19.98 1.23
CA LEU A 7 -1.62 -19.76 0.43
C LEU A 7 -1.25 -19.15 -0.92
N ASN A 8 -0.40 -18.12 -0.93
CA ASN A 8 0.09 -17.50 -2.17
C ASN A 8 0.87 -18.50 -3.03
N ASP A 9 1.78 -19.28 -2.44
CA ASP A 9 2.58 -20.29 -3.14
C ASP A 9 1.69 -21.37 -3.80
N ASN A 10 0.49 -21.59 -3.27
CA ASN A 10 -0.51 -22.49 -3.83
C ASN A 10 -1.54 -21.79 -4.74
N GLY A 11 -1.30 -20.56 -5.15
CA GLY A 11 -2.16 -19.82 -6.07
C GLY A 11 -3.49 -19.35 -5.47
N ILE A 12 -3.61 -19.35 -4.14
CA ILE A 12 -4.79 -18.84 -3.45
C ILE A 12 -4.60 -17.32 -3.26
N ASN A 13 -5.55 -16.55 -3.78
CA ASN A 13 -5.51 -15.10 -3.62
C ASN A 13 -5.69 -14.71 -2.15
N VAL A 14 -4.73 -13.96 -1.61
CA VAL A 14 -4.76 -13.39 -0.26
C VAL A 14 -4.63 -11.89 -0.35
N CYS A 15 -5.45 -11.15 0.37
CA CYS A 15 -5.28 -9.71 0.54
C CYS A 15 -5.32 -9.34 2.02
N PHE A 16 -4.64 -8.24 2.35
CA PHE A 16 -4.73 -7.62 3.67
C PHE A 16 -5.81 -6.54 3.68
N ALA A 17 -6.49 -6.43 4.80
CA ALA A 17 -7.51 -5.42 5.01
C ALA A 17 -7.41 -4.85 6.44
N GLN A 18 -7.92 -3.65 6.63
CA GLN A 18 -8.08 -3.07 7.94
C GLN A 18 -9.53 -3.21 8.40
N ASP A 19 -9.75 -3.96 9.46
CA ASP A 19 -11.06 -4.17 10.07
C ASP A 19 -11.47 -2.95 10.90
N SER A 20 -10.63 -2.56 11.84
CA SER A 20 -10.93 -1.53 12.83
C SER A 20 -10.17 -0.23 12.56
N MET A 21 -10.90 0.90 12.53
CA MET A 21 -10.33 2.24 12.32
C MET A 21 -10.79 3.18 13.44
N SER A 22 -9.86 3.55 14.32
CA SER A 22 -10.11 4.50 15.44
C SER A 22 -11.32 4.12 16.29
N ASP A 23 -11.49 2.85 16.55
CA ASP A 23 -12.58 2.28 17.33
C ASP A 23 -12.08 1.65 18.65
N PRO A 24 -12.97 1.17 19.54
CA PRO A 24 -12.58 0.59 20.81
C PRO A 24 -11.68 -0.66 20.72
N TRP A 25 -11.70 -1.38 19.59
CA TRP A 25 -10.89 -2.58 19.38
C TRP A 25 -9.47 -2.26 18.93
N TYR A 26 -9.36 -1.25 18.04
CA TYR A 26 -8.05 -0.81 17.54
C TYR A 26 -8.04 0.72 17.35
N PRO A 27 -7.77 1.47 18.41
CA PRO A 27 -7.78 2.94 18.37
C PRO A 27 -6.67 3.54 17.47
N LEU A 28 -5.66 2.77 17.10
CA LEU A 28 -4.53 3.21 16.28
C LEU A 28 -4.79 3.03 14.77
N GLY A 29 -5.88 2.38 14.38
CA GLY A 29 -6.26 2.21 12.99
C GLY A 29 -6.66 3.53 12.33
N ASN A 30 -6.05 3.87 11.20
CA ASN A 30 -6.25 5.14 10.50
C ASN A 30 -6.62 4.98 9.01
N GLY A 31 -6.86 3.73 8.55
CA GLY A 31 -7.15 3.44 7.15
C GLY A 31 -5.93 3.49 6.21
N ASN A 32 -4.72 3.65 6.73
CA ASN A 32 -3.52 3.63 5.92
C ASN A 32 -3.10 2.19 5.59
N MET A 33 -3.34 1.76 4.35
CA MET A 33 -3.04 0.40 3.90
C MET A 33 -1.54 0.10 3.87
N MET A 34 -0.65 1.11 3.79
CA MET A 34 0.80 0.90 3.91
C MET A 34 1.18 0.42 5.32
N MET A 35 0.49 0.93 6.36
CA MET A 35 0.67 0.44 7.73
C MET A 35 0.20 -1.01 7.87
N ILE A 36 -0.91 -1.35 7.26
CA ILE A 36 -1.44 -2.73 7.27
C ILE A 36 -0.49 -3.68 6.54
N LEU A 37 0.05 -3.23 5.40
CA LEU A 37 1.04 -4.00 4.65
C LEU A 37 2.29 -4.26 5.50
N ASP A 38 2.89 -3.21 6.06
CA ASP A 38 4.07 -3.33 6.91
C ASP A 38 3.85 -4.33 8.07
N HIS A 39 2.75 -4.22 8.79
CA HIS A 39 2.41 -5.18 9.85
C HIS A 39 2.21 -6.60 9.31
N GLY A 40 1.48 -6.73 8.21
CA GLY A 40 1.13 -8.01 7.62
C GLY A 40 2.34 -8.79 7.13
N ILE A 41 3.26 -8.16 6.40
CA ILE A 41 4.47 -8.82 5.88
C ILE A 41 5.43 -9.21 7.00
N HIS A 42 5.55 -8.40 8.06
CA HIS A 42 6.35 -8.76 9.24
C HIS A 42 5.79 -10.00 9.95
N ILE A 43 4.48 -10.04 10.18
CA ILE A 43 3.81 -11.15 10.83
C ILE A 43 3.87 -12.41 9.97
N ALA A 44 3.69 -12.28 8.65
CA ALA A 44 3.74 -13.37 7.68
C ALA A 44 5.18 -13.81 7.33
N GLN A 45 6.20 -13.07 7.81
CA GLN A 45 7.62 -13.29 7.49
C GLN A 45 7.92 -13.25 5.98
N MET A 46 7.29 -12.32 5.26
CA MET A 46 7.43 -12.09 3.83
C MET A 46 8.31 -10.86 3.61
N MET A 47 9.59 -10.94 3.92
CA MET A 47 10.51 -9.79 3.88
C MET A 47 11.77 -10.07 3.06
N SER A 48 11.78 -11.12 2.25
CA SER A 48 12.89 -11.30 1.31
C SER A 48 12.81 -10.26 0.18
N PRO A 49 13.93 -9.89 -0.46
CA PRO A 49 13.91 -8.94 -1.58
C PRO A 49 12.97 -9.34 -2.71
N GLU A 50 12.83 -10.62 -2.97
CA GLU A 50 11.97 -11.19 -4.01
C GLU A 50 10.48 -11.07 -3.64
N GLU A 51 10.15 -11.17 -2.35
CA GLU A 51 8.78 -11.03 -1.85
C GLU A 51 8.35 -9.58 -1.83
N ILE A 52 9.17 -8.67 -1.29
CA ILE A 52 8.85 -7.25 -1.12
C ILE A 52 8.45 -6.58 -2.44
N VAL A 53 9.04 -6.96 -3.57
CA VAL A 53 8.70 -6.40 -4.90
C VAL A 53 7.23 -6.64 -5.27
N ASN A 54 6.59 -7.70 -4.75
CA ASN A 54 5.21 -8.06 -5.07
C ASN A 54 4.24 -7.83 -3.90
N ASP A 55 4.73 -7.42 -2.75
CA ASP A 55 3.90 -7.32 -1.54
C ASP A 55 2.84 -6.21 -1.60
N LEU A 56 3.04 -5.18 -2.43
CA LEU A 56 1.99 -4.18 -2.66
C LEU A 56 0.71 -4.78 -3.23
N ASP A 57 0.80 -5.90 -3.94
CA ASP A 57 -0.38 -6.60 -4.45
C ASP A 57 -1.31 -7.08 -3.34
N LEU A 58 -0.77 -7.38 -2.15
CA LEU A 58 -1.56 -7.80 -0.98
C LEU A 58 -2.57 -6.73 -0.51
N VAL A 59 -2.31 -5.46 -0.78
CA VAL A 59 -3.19 -4.34 -0.42
C VAL A 59 -3.76 -3.59 -1.64
N THR A 60 -3.52 -4.09 -2.85
CA THR A 60 -3.96 -3.48 -4.11
C THR A 60 -4.67 -4.51 -4.99
N THR A 61 -3.96 -5.14 -5.91
CA THR A 61 -4.49 -6.07 -6.92
C THR A 61 -5.26 -7.22 -6.28
N ASN A 62 -4.73 -7.84 -5.23
CA ASN A 62 -5.37 -8.96 -4.56
C ASN A 62 -6.68 -8.53 -3.87
N GLY A 63 -6.73 -7.30 -3.38
CA GLY A 63 -7.96 -6.70 -2.88
C GLY A 63 -9.02 -6.54 -3.96
N ALA A 64 -8.62 -6.08 -5.15
CA ALA A 64 -9.52 -5.96 -6.29
C ALA A 64 -10.08 -7.32 -6.76
N ILE A 65 -9.24 -8.35 -6.76
CA ILE A 65 -9.67 -9.73 -7.06
C ILE A 65 -10.68 -10.20 -6.02
N THR A 66 -10.39 -10.02 -4.73
CA THR A 66 -11.29 -10.43 -3.63
C THR A 66 -12.64 -9.73 -3.70
N MET A 67 -12.66 -8.46 -4.08
CA MET A 67 -13.88 -7.66 -4.23
C MET A 67 -14.59 -7.87 -5.57
N ASN A 68 -14.00 -8.65 -6.49
CA ASN A 68 -14.51 -8.87 -7.85
C ASN A 68 -14.72 -7.58 -8.65
N ILE A 69 -13.74 -6.67 -8.60
CA ILE A 69 -13.76 -5.36 -9.28
C ILE A 69 -12.62 -5.17 -10.27
N THR A 70 -11.98 -6.24 -10.72
CA THR A 70 -10.81 -6.20 -11.63
C THR A 70 -11.06 -5.46 -12.93
N ASP A 71 -12.29 -5.49 -13.47
CA ASP A 71 -12.68 -4.78 -14.70
C ASP A 71 -12.61 -3.26 -14.54
N HIS A 72 -12.68 -2.76 -13.31
CA HIS A 72 -12.65 -1.35 -12.96
C HIS A 72 -11.41 -0.94 -12.17
N TYR A 73 -10.45 -1.86 -11.99
CA TYR A 73 -9.24 -1.66 -11.21
C TYR A 73 -7.99 -1.72 -12.09
N GLY A 74 -7.01 -0.87 -11.77
CA GLY A 74 -5.73 -0.81 -12.46
C GLY A 74 -5.54 0.49 -13.27
N ILE A 75 -4.29 0.76 -13.63
CA ILE A 75 -3.90 1.93 -14.44
C ILE A 75 -3.81 1.49 -15.89
N GLU A 76 -4.94 1.48 -16.58
CA GLU A 76 -5.08 1.03 -17.96
C GLU A 76 -6.03 1.95 -18.72
N GLU A 77 -5.85 2.07 -20.05
CA GLU A 77 -6.78 2.83 -20.91
C GLU A 77 -8.20 2.26 -20.83
N GLY A 78 -9.18 3.13 -20.65
CA GLY A 78 -10.59 2.76 -20.53
C GLY A 78 -11.06 2.42 -19.13
N LYS A 79 -10.16 2.26 -18.17
CA LYS A 79 -10.52 2.10 -16.76
C LYS A 79 -10.66 3.43 -16.03
N PRO A 80 -11.46 3.50 -14.94
CA PRO A 80 -11.56 4.70 -14.13
C PRO A 80 -10.20 5.09 -13.56
N ALA A 81 -9.84 6.37 -13.63
CA ALA A 81 -8.58 6.88 -13.06
C ALA A 81 -8.69 7.00 -11.54
N ASN A 82 -8.47 5.87 -10.86
CA ASN A 82 -8.46 5.73 -9.41
C ASN A 82 -7.07 5.27 -8.95
N PHE A 83 -6.30 6.17 -8.35
CA PHE A 83 -4.95 5.84 -7.87
C PHE A 83 -4.49 6.76 -6.77
N ILE A 84 -3.48 6.32 -6.05
CA ILE A 84 -2.70 7.14 -5.12
C ILE A 84 -1.27 7.30 -5.63
N VAL A 85 -0.63 8.40 -5.25
CA VAL A 85 0.79 8.63 -5.50
C VAL A 85 1.51 8.59 -4.17
N LEU A 86 2.52 7.73 -4.07
CA LEU A 86 3.37 7.59 -2.90
C LEU A 86 4.66 8.40 -3.10
N ASP A 87 5.23 8.91 -2.02
CA ASP A 87 6.52 9.61 -2.02
C ASP A 87 7.67 8.59 -2.00
N ALA A 88 7.82 7.86 -3.08
CA ALA A 88 8.81 6.81 -3.25
C ALA A 88 9.13 6.59 -4.73
N LYS A 89 10.33 6.08 -5.02
CA LYS A 89 10.81 5.81 -6.39
C LYS A 89 10.59 4.35 -6.83
N SER A 90 10.30 3.47 -5.87
CA SER A 90 10.06 2.05 -6.10
C SER A 90 9.12 1.47 -5.06
N GLU A 91 8.58 0.30 -5.32
CA GLU A 91 7.75 -0.44 -4.36
C GLU A 91 8.54 -0.78 -3.10
N PHE A 92 9.78 -1.23 -3.25
CA PHE A 92 10.68 -1.49 -2.13
C PHE A 92 10.85 -0.24 -1.25
N GLU A 93 11.16 0.92 -1.85
CA GLU A 93 11.31 2.18 -1.11
C GLU A 93 9.99 2.58 -0.44
N ALA A 94 8.86 2.40 -1.13
CA ALA A 94 7.54 2.72 -0.58
C ALA A 94 7.24 1.93 0.71
N ILE A 95 7.60 0.66 0.74
CA ILE A 95 7.38 -0.20 1.92
C ILE A 95 8.40 0.13 3.01
N CYS A 96 9.70 0.17 2.69
CA CYS A 96 10.77 0.40 3.65
C CYS A 96 10.67 1.74 4.36
N GLU A 97 10.35 2.80 3.61
CA GLU A 97 10.22 4.16 4.14
C GLU A 97 8.81 4.44 4.69
N ARG A 98 7.88 3.49 4.57
CA ARG A 98 6.46 3.70 4.88
C ARG A 98 5.93 4.96 4.23
N ALA A 99 6.18 5.05 2.91
CA ALA A 99 6.01 6.25 2.11
C ALA A 99 4.64 6.90 2.31
N GLY A 100 4.65 8.20 2.50
CA GLY A 100 3.43 8.99 2.64
C GLY A 100 2.69 9.12 1.32
N ILE A 101 1.37 9.21 1.39
CA ILE A 101 0.54 9.51 0.21
C ILE A 101 0.66 11.01 -0.08
N VAL A 102 1.13 11.37 -1.27
CA VAL A 102 1.28 12.76 -1.73
C VAL A 102 0.12 13.22 -2.60
N ALA A 103 -0.60 12.31 -3.22
CA ALA A 103 -1.83 12.63 -3.95
C ALA A 103 -2.79 11.43 -3.97
N SER A 104 -4.07 11.72 -4.04
CA SER A 104 -5.12 10.74 -4.30
C SER A 104 -6.03 11.25 -5.40
N VAL A 105 -6.33 10.36 -6.36
CA VAL A 105 -7.19 10.64 -7.51
C VAL A 105 -8.33 9.63 -7.54
N ARG A 106 -9.54 10.11 -7.77
CA ARG A 106 -10.73 9.28 -7.96
C ARG A 106 -11.52 9.77 -9.16
N ASN A 107 -11.79 8.86 -10.09
CA ASN A 107 -12.49 9.17 -11.35
C ASN A 107 -11.85 10.35 -12.12
N GLY A 108 -10.52 10.47 -12.08
CA GLY A 108 -9.78 11.54 -12.72
C GLY A 108 -9.71 12.85 -11.95
N GLU A 109 -10.35 12.96 -10.77
CA GLU A 109 -10.35 14.16 -9.95
C GLU A 109 -9.44 13.99 -8.72
N PHE A 110 -8.67 15.02 -8.40
CA PHE A 110 -7.86 15.03 -7.19
C PHE A 110 -8.74 15.15 -5.94
N LEU A 111 -8.70 14.15 -5.07
CA LEU A 111 -9.27 14.25 -3.73
C LEU A 111 -8.39 15.11 -2.82
N PHE A 112 -7.06 14.95 -2.94
CA PHE A 112 -6.09 15.83 -2.30
C PHE A 112 -4.73 15.78 -2.99
N ARG A 113 -3.91 16.79 -2.72
CA ARG A 113 -2.48 16.85 -3.01
C ARG A 113 -1.74 17.41 -1.80
N LYS A 114 -0.60 16.82 -1.45
CA LYS A 114 0.33 17.37 -0.46
C LYS A 114 1.45 18.10 -1.19
N VAL A 115 1.89 19.22 -0.64
CA VAL A 115 3.17 19.82 -1.02
C VAL A 115 4.25 19.04 -0.29
N PRO A 116 5.25 18.47 -0.98
CA PRO A 116 6.37 17.79 -0.34
C PRO A 116 7.04 18.71 0.70
N ALA A 117 7.39 18.13 1.85
CA ALA A 117 8.12 18.87 2.86
C ALA A 117 9.50 19.24 2.31
N GLN A 118 9.87 20.52 2.41
CA GLN A 118 11.23 20.98 2.12
C GLN A 118 12.00 20.98 3.45
N VAL A 119 13.04 20.18 3.52
CA VAL A 119 13.98 20.21 4.66
C VAL A 119 15.06 21.22 4.34
N THR A 120 15.11 22.31 5.13
CA THR A 120 16.13 23.34 5.01
C THR A 120 17.02 23.32 6.27
N GLY A 121 18.31 23.58 6.12
CA GLY A 121 19.25 23.71 7.24
C GLY A 121 20.46 22.78 7.15
N ALA A 122 21.08 22.49 8.29
CA ALA A 122 22.37 21.78 8.42
C ALA A 122 22.43 20.37 7.82
N ILE A 123 21.33 19.82 7.33
CA ILE A 123 21.26 18.49 6.68
C ILE A 123 22.00 18.47 5.33
N ASP A 124 22.23 19.60 4.71
CA ASP A 124 23.08 19.70 3.50
C ASP A 124 24.55 19.28 3.74
N LEU A 125 24.95 19.09 4.99
CA LEU A 125 26.29 18.60 5.34
C LEU A 125 26.42 17.07 5.29
N LEU A 126 25.35 16.33 4.99
CA LEU A 126 25.33 14.87 4.93
C LEU A 126 25.25 14.30 3.50
N LYS A 127 25.49 15.14 2.50
CA LYS A 127 25.61 14.71 1.09
C LYS A 127 27.03 14.35 0.74
#